data_232961f210111a025832526d33a99181
#
_entry.id   232961f210111a025832526d33a99181
#
_cell.length_a   1.000
_cell.length_b   1.000
_cell.length_c   1.000
_cell.angle_alpha   90.00
_cell.angle_beta   90.00
_cell.angle_gamma   90.00
#
_symmetry.space_group_name_H-M   'P 1'
#
loop_
_entity.id
_entity.type
_entity.pdbx_description
1 polymer ?
#
loop_
_entity_poly.entity_id
_entity_poly.type
_entity_poly.pdbx_seq_one_letter_code
_entity_poly.pdbx_strand_id
1 'polypeptide(L)'
;MKIKGTVTNGLLRDLGMLDSGYQVIAGSIGPSHAFVHLTELDTPVNILGLEIKPGDFIHADQHGAMTVPKKHLDALPHALDLVVKKEIPILEAARQKDFNIEKLKKAFQSSWDIK
;
A
#
# COMPACT_ATOMS: atom_id res chain seq x y z
N MET A 1 17.89 17.09 -3.70
CA MET A 1 17.26 15.75 -3.58
C MET A 1 15.74 15.95 -3.52
N LYS A 2 14.96 15.29 -4.38
CA LYS A 2 13.48 15.43 -4.36
C LYS A 2 12.91 14.26 -3.57
N ILE A 3 12.67 14.45 -2.26
CA ILE A 3 12.00 13.47 -1.41
C ILE A 3 10.50 13.52 -1.75
N LYS A 4 9.90 12.36 -2.01
CA LYS A 4 8.50 12.24 -2.45
C LYS A 4 7.55 11.89 -1.32
N GLY A 5 8.05 11.29 -0.25
CA GLY A 5 7.24 10.91 0.90
C GLY A 5 8.11 10.37 2.04
N THR A 6 7.46 10.06 3.14
CA THR A 6 8.08 9.54 4.36
C THR A 6 7.23 8.43 4.97
N VAL A 7 7.89 7.36 5.41
CA VAL A 7 7.30 6.34 6.29
C VAL A 7 8.08 6.39 7.61
N THR A 8 7.40 6.57 8.73
CA THR A 8 8.05 6.80 10.04
C THR A 8 7.25 6.20 11.19
N ASN A 9 7.95 5.73 12.23
CA ASN A 9 7.35 5.43 13.53
C ASN A 9 6.99 6.70 14.31
N GLY A 10 7.59 7.81 13.91
CA GLY A 10 7.51 9.08 14.61
C GLY A 10 6.15 9.75 14.49
N LEU A 11 6.10 10.91 15.09
CA LEU A 11 4.93 11.75 15.15
C LEU A 11 4.94 12.77 13.99
N LEU A 12 3.81 12.92 13.34
CA LEU A 12 3.56 14.00 12.38
C LEU A 12 2.94 15.19 13.09
N ARG A 13 3.59 16.37 13.00
CA ARG A 13 3.13 17.62 13.59
C ARG A 13 2.43 18.51 12.59
N ASP A 14 3.08 18.79 11.48
CA ASP A 14 2.62 19.77 10.48
C ASP A 14 1.72 19.09 9.43
N LEU A 15 0.41 19.05 9.72
CA LEU A 15 -0.56 18.49 8.78
C LEU A 15 -0.69 19.32 7.49
N GLY A 16 -0.40 20.62 7.54
CA GLY A 16 -0.42 21.51 6.38
C GLY A 16 0.59 21.11 5.29
N MET A 17 1.63 20.35 5.61
CA MET A 17 2.55 19.84 4.60
C MET A 17 1.88 18.85 3.62
N LEU A 18 0.77 18.22 4.02
CA LEU A 18 0.03 17.28 3.17
C LEU A 18 -0.64 18.00 1.99
N ASP A 19 -0.96 19.28 2.14
CA ASP A 19 -1.55 20.12 1.08
C ASP A 19 -0.58 20.33 -0.09
N SER A 20 0.72 20.15 0.14
CA SER A 20 1.75 20.20 -0.90
C SER A 20 1.84 18.94 -1.78
N GLY A 21 1.05 17.91 -1.50
CA GLY A 21 1.13 16.58 -2.13
C GLY A 21 2.27 15.70 -1.60
N TYR A 22 2.90 16.10 -0.49
CA TYR A 22 3.90 15.27 0.18
C TYR A 22 3.22 14.12 0.92
N GLN A 23 3.62 12.88 0.64
CA GLN A 23 2.97 11.69 1.18
C GLN A 23 3.65 11.25 2.48
N VAL A 24 2.86 10.97 3.52
CA VAL A 24 3.36 10.54 4.82
C VAL A 24 2.56 9.37 5.37
N ILE A 25 3.26 8.35 5.85
CA ILE A 25 2.73 7.36 6.80
C ILE A 25 3.49 7.58 8.11
N ALA A 26 2.78 7.87 9.18
CA ALA A 26 3.34 8.17 10.49
C ALA A 26 2.72 7.29 11.58
N GLY A 27 3.48 7.04 12.63
CA GLY A 27 3.02 6.28 13.79
C GLY A 27 1.97 7.01 14.62
N SER A 28 1.97 8.34 14.61
CA SER A 28 1.01 9.17 15.36
C SER A 28 0.95 10.59 14.83
N ILE A 29 -0.03 11.36 15.34
CA ILE A 29 -0.16 12.80 15.12
C ILE A 29 -0.08 13.48 16.48
N GLY A 30 0.62 14.62 16.56
CA GLY A 30 0.73 15.36 17.82
C GLY A 30 1.32 16.76 17.65
N PRO A 31 1.35 17.55 18.73
CA PRO A 31 1.69 18.97 18.67
C PRO A 31 3.19 19.27 18.58
N SER A 32 4.06 18.30 18.84
CA SER A 32 5.52 18.51 18.85
C SER A 32 6.26 17.29 18.33
N HIS A 33 7.25 17.51 17.48
CA HIS A 33 8.16 16.48 17.00
C HIS A 33 9.35 16.22 17.92
N ALA A 34 9.38 16.80 19.12
CA ALA A 34 10.51 16.73 20.06
C ALA A 34 11.85 17.20 19.45
N PHE A 35 12.96 16.87 20.11
CA PHE A 35 14.31 17.13 19.59
C PHE A 35 14.77 15.92 18.78
N VAL A 36 14.67 16.02 17.47
CA VAL A 36 15.10 14.95 16.54
C VAL A 36 16.46 15.27 15.95
N HIS A 37 17.29 14.25 15.76
CA HIS A 37 18.58 14.37 15.07
C HIS A 37 18.82 13.09 14.27
N LEU A 38 19.60 13.24 13.21
CA LEU A 38 19.97 12.14 12.35
C LEU A 38 21.11 11.35 12.99
N THR A 39 20.91 10.05 13.21
CA THR A 39 21.95 9.17 13.77
C THR A 39 22.66 8.36 12.69
N GLU A 40 21.91 7.90 11.68
CA GLU A 40 22.43 7.06 10.61
C GLU A 40 21.77 7.42 9.27
N LEU A 41 22.46 7.15 8.18
CA LEU A 41 21.99 7.32 6.81
C LEU A 41 22.27 6.05 6.02
N ASP A 42 21.38 5.72 5.10
CA ASP A 42 21.53 4.62 4.15
C ASP A 42 21.72 3.27 4.84
N THR A 43 21.06 3.05 5.96
CA THR A 43 21.10 1.82 6.76
C THR A 43 19.73 1.13 6.75
N PRO A 44 19.67 -0.20 6.99
CA PRO A 44 18.40 -0.89 7.19
C PRO A 44 17.66 -0.35 8.42
N VAL A 45 16.35 -0.19 8.29
CA VAL A 45 15.48 0.29 9.38
C VAL A 45 14.27 -0.61 9.53
N ASN A 46 13.69 -0.61 10.74
CA ASN A 46 12.37 -1.21 10.99
C ASN A 46 11.38 -0.12 11.34
N ILE A 47 10.37 0.06 10.49
CA ILE A 47 9.35 1.11 10.65
C ILE A 47 7.98 0.46 10.77
N LEU A 48 7.34 0.60 11.93
CA LEU A 48 6.01 0.02 12.21
C LEU A 48 5.96 -1.50 11.94
N GLY A 49 7.06 -2.22 12.19
CA GLY A 49 7.18 -3.64 11.91
C GLY A 49 7.62 -4.00 10.49
N LEU A 50 7.72 -3.02 9.59
CA LEU A 50 8.21 -3.22 8.23
C LEU A 50 9.73 -3.05 8.18
N GLU A 51 10.45 -4.11 7.81
CA GLU A 51 11.88 -4.03 7.51
C GLU A 51 12.11 -3.40 6.14
N ILE A 52 12.94 -2.36 6.10
CA ILE A 52 13.24 -1.59 4.90
C ILE A 52 14.75 -1.49 4.77
N LYS A 53 15.28 -1.78 3.60
CA LYS A 53 16.70 -1.63 3.27
C LYS A 53 16.89 -0.53 2.23
N PRO A 54 18.06 0.11 2.19
CA PRO A 54 18.39 1.04 1.14
C PRO A 54 18.13 0.47 -0.26
N GLY A 55 17.41 1.23 -1.07
CA GLY A 55 17.04 0.82 -2.42
C GLY A 55 15.85 -0.12 -2.54
N ASP A 56 15.14 -0.44 -1.46
CA ASP A 56 13.86 -1.16 -1.55
C ASP A 56 12.81 -0.31 -2.24
N PHE A 57 11.93 -0.98 -2.98
CA PHE A 57 10.73 -0.37 -3.53
C PHE A 57 9.58 -0.53 -2.51
N ILE A 58 8.97 0.58 -2.14
CA ILE A 58 7.89 0.63 -1.17
C ILE A 58 6.62 1.10 -1.85
N HIS A 59 5.56 0.33 -1.72
CA HIS A 59 4.19 0.79 -1.95
C HIS A 59 3.58 1.21 -0.62
N ALA A 60 2.95 2.38 -0.60
CA ALA A 60 2.32 2.92 0.60
C ALA A 60 1.05 3.70 0.25
N ASP A 61 -0.03 3.45 0.98
CA ASP A 61 -1.31 4.13 0.85
C ASP A 61 -2.02 4.24 2.23
N GLN A 62 -3.29 4.62 2.23
CA GLN A 62 -4.09 4.73 3.46
C GLN A 62 -4.26 3.43 4.25
N HIS A 63 -3.96 2.27 3.66
CA HIS A 63 -4.04 0.95 4.31
C HIS A 63 -2.72 0.56 4.97
N GLY A 64 -1.63 1.24 4.64
CA GLY A 64 -0.31 0.98 5.20
C GLY A 64 0.82 1.01 4.16
N ALA A 65 1.91 0.34 4.49
CA ALA A 65 3.08 0.25 3.62
C ALA A 65 3.57 -1.20 3.50
N MET A 66 4.12 -1.54 2.34
CA MET A 66 4.76 -2.81 2.08
C MET A 66 5.98 -2.66 1.17
N THR A 67 6.95 -3.55 1.31
CA THR A 67 8.06 -3.67 0.36
C THR A 67 7.66 -4.57 -0.81
N VAL A 68 8.01 -4.18 -2.02
CA VAL A 68 7.85 -5.00 -3.23
C VAL A 68 9.22 -5.48 -3.67
N PRO A 69 9.49 -6.81 -3.71
CA PRO A 69 10.78 -7.32 -4.15
C PRO A 69 11.09 -6.91 -5.59
N LYS A 70 12.29 -6.41 -5.84
CA LYS A 70 12.71 -5.89 -7.16
C LYS A 70 12.47 -6.87 -8.30
N LYS A 71 12.65 -8.17 -8.07
CA LYS A 71 12.44 -9.22 -9.06
C LYS A 71 10.99 -9.33 -9.57
N HIS A 72 10.03 -8.71 -8.88
CA HIS A 72 8.61 -8.74 -9.24
C HIS A 72 8.11 -7.43 -9.85
N LEU A 73 8.92 -6.36 -9.89
CA LEU A 73 8.48 -5.05 -10.36
C LEU A 73 8.01 -5.08 -11.82
N ASP A 74 8.71 -5.79 -12.69
CA ASP A 74 8.36 -5.87 -14.12
C ASP A 74 7.05 -6.63 -14.34
N ALA A 75 6.73 -7.60 -13.48
CA ALA A 75 5.48 -8.38 -13.55
C ALA A 75 4.30 -7.67 -12.85
N LEU A 76 4.55 -6.63 -12.06
CA LEU A 76 3.53 -5.99 -11.23
C LEU A 76 2.35 -5.42 -12.03
N PRO A 77 2.54 -4.72 -13.16
CA PRO A 77 1.42 -4.22 -13.95
C PRO A 77 0.47 -5.33 -14.41
N HIS A 78 1.03 -6.44 -14.90
CA HIS A 78 0.23 -7.59 -15.33
C HIS A 78 -0.51 -8.26 -14.15
N ALA A 79 0.15 -8.37 -12.99
CA ALA A 79 -0.46 -8.91 -11.79
C ALA A 79 -1.63 -8.04 -11.29
N LEU A 80 -1.50 -6.72 -11.35
CA LEU A 80 -2.57 -5.79 -10.98
C LEU A 80 -3.76 -5.91 -11.94
N ASP A 81 -3.53 -5.95 -13.25
CA ASP A 81 -4.58 -6.16 -14.24
C ASP A 81 -5.31 -7.49 -14.02
N LEU A 82 -4.58 -8.54 -13.68
CA LEU A 82 -5.15 -9.85 -13.39
C LEU A 82 -6.06 -9.81 -12.15
N VAL A 83 -5.64 -9.13 -11.08
CA VAL A 83 -6.45 -8.98 -9.86
C VAL A 83 -7.77 -8.27 -10.18
N VAL A 84 -7.72 -7.15 -10.91
CA VAL A 84 -8.92 -6.41 -11.33
C VAL A 84 -9.85 -7.29 -12.17
N LYS A 85 -9.33 -8.03 -13.14
CA LYS A 85 -10.13 -8.95 -13.97
C LYS A 85 -10.80 -10.04 -13.14
N LYS A 86 -10.11 -10.57 -12.14
CA LYS A 86 -10.63 -11.61 -11.23
C LYS A 86 -11.74 -11.11 -10.31
N GLU A 87 -11.75 -9.84 -9.96
CA GLU A 87 -12.82 -9.25 -9.15
C GLU A 87 -14.12 -9.05 -9.93
N ILE A 88 -14.06 -8.78 -11.25
CA ILE A 88 -15.23 -8.45 -12.08
C ILE A 88 -16.36 -9.46 -11.94
N PRO A 89 -16.17 -10.79 -12.12
CA PRO A 89 -17.27 -11.75 -12.03
C PRO A 89 -17.96 -11.74 -10.66
N ILE A 90 -17.18 -11.53 -9.59
CA ILE A 90 -17.68 -11.51 -8.22
C ILE A 90 -18.54 -10.26 -7.98
N LEU A 91 -18.05 -9.09 -8.40
CA LEU A 91 -18.75 -7.81 -8.28
C LEU A 91 -20.04 -7.80 -9.12
N GLU A 92 -19.99 -8.34 -10.34
CA GLU A 92 -21.16 -8.45 -11.21
C GLU A 92 -22.22 -9.37 -10.59
N ALA A 93 -21.84 -10.52 -10.05
CA ALA A 93 -22.76 -11.40 -9.36
C ALA A 93 -23.40 -10.72 -8.15
N ALA A 94 -22.63 -10.02 -7.33
CA ALA A 94 -23.08 -9.32 -6.13
C ALA A 94 -24.07 -8.19 -6.42
N ARG A 95 -24.01 -7.56 -7.60
CA ARG A 95 -24.90 -6.47 -8.02
C ARG A 95 -26.26 -6.95 -8.57
N GLN A 96 -26.44 -8.25 -8.80
CA GLN A 96 -27.69 -8.78 -9.34
C GLN A 96 -28.81 -8.73 -8.29
N LYS A 97 -30.02 -8.36 -8.71
CA LYS A 97 -31.19 -8.28 -7.80
C LYS A 97 -31.57 -9.63 -7.17
N ASP A 98 -31.30 -10.72 -7.89
CA ASP A 98 -31.58 -12.10 -7.49
C ASP A 98 -30.29 -12.82 -7.01
N PHE A 99 -29.36 -12.05 -6.41
CA PHE A 99 -28.12 -12.60 -5.84
C PHE A 99 -28.42 -13.69 -4.81
N ASN A 100 -27.67 -14.78 -4.91
CA ASN A 100 -27.72 -15.90 -3.98
C ASN A 100 -26.37 -16.63 -3.91
N ILE A 101 -26.26 -17.58 -2.98
CA ILE A 101 -25.00 -18.31 -2.73
C ILE A 101 -24.51 -19.13 -3.93
N GLU A 102 -25.41 -19.67 -4.74
CA GLU A 102 -25.03 -20.44 -5.91
C GLU A 102 -24.44 -19.55 -7.00
N LYS A 103 -24.95 -18.35 -7.19
CA LYS A 103 -24.37 -17.35 -8.10
C LYS A 103 -23.01 -16.90 -7.61
N LEU A 104 -22.82 -16.71 -6.31
CA LEU A 104 -21.54 -16.38 -5.72
C LEU A 104 -20.50 -17.47 -5.97
N LYS A 105 -20.86 -18.74 -5.73
CA LYS A 105 -19.96 -19.87 -6.01
C LYS A 105 -19.52 -19.92 -7.47
N LYS A 106 -20.44 -19.74 -8.42
CA LYS A 106 -20.15 -19.69 -9.85
C LYS A 106 -19.22 -18.52 -10.19
N ALA A 107 -19.46 -17.36 -9.59
CA ALA A 107 -18.60 -16.18 -9.80
C ALA A 107 -17.16 -16.41 -9.31
N PHE A 108 -16.99 -17.04 -8.15
CA PHE A 108 -15.66 -17.42 -7.66
C PHE A 108 -14.98 -18.42 -8.61
N GLN A 109 -15.71 -19.43 -9.10
CA GLN A 109 -15.15 -20.37 -10.06
C GLN A 109 -14.69 -19.64 -11.34
N SER A 110 -15.53 -18.78 -11.90
CA SER A 110 -15.18 -17.96 -13.07
C SER A 110 -13.97 -17.07 -12.81
N SER A 111 -13.86 -16.49 -11.61
CA SER A 111 -12.70 -15.69 -11.20
C SER A 111 -11.40 -16.52 -11.17
N TRP A 112 -11.44 -17.76 -10.70
CA TRP A 112 -10.25 -18.63 -10.64
C TRP A 112 -9.78 -19.09 -12.03
N ASP A 113 -10.68 -19.22 -12.98
CA ASP A 113 -10.37 -19.66 -14.35
C ASP A 113 -9.66 -18.56 -15.18
N ILE A 114 -9.70 -17.29 -14.72
CA ILE A 114 -8.98 -16.15 -15.33
C ILE A 114 -7.48 -16.26 -15.01
N LYS A 115 -6.66 -16.28 -16.06
CA LYS A 115 -5.19 -16.41 -15.98
C LYS A 115 -4.50 -15.18 -16.56
#